data_30054a3ede63cfe79b9524b15921808c
#
_entry.id   30054a3ede63cfe79b9524b15921808c
#
_cell.length_a   1.000
_cell.length_b   1.000
_cell.length_c   1.000
_cell.angle_alpha   90.00
_cell.angle_beta   90.00
_cell.angle_gamma   90.00
#
_symmetry.space_group_name_H-M   'P 1'
#
loop_
_entity.id
_entity.type
_entity.pdbx_description
1 polymer ?
#
loop_
_entity_poly.entity_id
_entity_poly.type
_entity_poly.pdbx_seq_one_letter_code
_entity_poly.pdbx_strand_id
1 'polypeptide(L)'
;MASAASNFRKELLEDHGTTRTYYVSGPKHLAPGEKCPLIIAFHGSGGDGAMMVDNWAKLAQKERFFVAALKSLDRWNWTIPADGPDLVHKLTEALVAKLPIDSSRIYLFGQSAGAVFALRLGLLESQYFAAVAVHAGSFRTWADFATVQMARRKLPVLIISGDRDPIFPPASVKSTIATMQAVGIPAESFIVDWHDHRYYALADSINARAWEFLRKHSLTATPRYEVYALQ
;
A
#
# COMPACT_ATOMS: atom_id res chain seq x y z
N MET A 1 -11.03 -28.15 -18.61
CA MET A 1 -11.19 -27.42 -17.34
C MET A 1 -11.32 -25.94 -17.68
N ALA A 2 -12.46 -25.31 -17.44
CA ALA A 2 -12.62 -23.88 -17.68
C ALA A 2 -11.71 -23.14 -16.71
N SER A 3 -10.80 -22.29 -17.21
CA SER A 3 -10.01 -21.36 -16.40
C SER A 3 -10.99 -20.49 -15.63
N ALA A 4 -10.93 -20.53 -14.30
CA ALA A 4 -11.69 -19.58 -13.48
C ALA A 4 -11.31 -18.18 -13.94
N ALA A 5 -12.31 -17.37 -14.32
CA ALA A 5 -12.07 -15.99 -14.75
C ALA A 5 -11.39 -15.25 -13.58
N SER A 6 -10.24 -14.66 -13.85
CA SER A 6 -9.50 -13.88 -12.85
C SER A 6 -10.38 -12.74 -12.32
N ASN A 7 -10.38 -12.54 -10.99
CA ASN A 7 -11.15 -11.47 -10.34
C ASN A 7 -10.53 -10.08 -10.55
N PHE A 8 -9.54 -9.96 -11.44
CA PHE A 8 -8.81 -8.73 -11.73
C PHE A 8 -8.50 -8.57 -13.22
N ARG A 9 -8.20 -7.37 -13.64
CA ARG A 9 -7.68 -7.04 -14.98
C ARG A 9 -6.18 -6.79 -14.88
N LYS A 10 -5.44 -7.27 -15.90
CA LYS A 10 -4.04 -6.92 -16.15
C LYS A 10 -4.01 -5.77 -17.14
N GLU A 11 -3.30 -4.70 -16.80
CA GLU A 11 -3.16 -3.51 -17.64
C GLU A 11 -1.68 -3.09 -17.73
N LEU A 12 -1.39 -2.21 -18.65
CA LEU A 12 -0.06 -1.68 -18.90
C LEU A 12 -0.04 -0.16 -18.67
N LEU A 13 1.08 0.34 -18.19
CA LEU A 13 1.35 1.75 -17.98
C LEU A 13 2.72 2.07 -18.59
N GLU A 14 2.76 3.03 -19.49
CA GLU A 14 4.03 3.52 -20.01
C GLU A 14 4.67 4.50 -19.03
N ASP A 15 5.92 4.23 -18.66
CA ASP A 15 6.68 5.04 -17.74
C ASP A 15 8.13 5.22 -18.20
N HIS A 16 8.50 6.45 -18.57
CA HIS A 16 9.84 6.81 -19.05
C HIS A 16 10.43 5.82 -20.09
N GLY A 17 9.61 5.42 -21.07
CA GLY A 17 10.00 4.48 -22.12
C GLY A 17 10.04 3.01 -21.69
N THR A 18 9.57 2.72 -20.46
CA THR A 18 9.44 1.34 -19.94
C THR A 18 7.97 1.01 -19.75
N THR A 19 7.54 -0.12 -20.29
CA THR A 19 6.18 -0.63 -20.06
C THR A 19 6.09 -1.32 -18.71
N ARG A 20 5.28 -0.78 -17.80
CA ARG A 20 5.04 -1.34 -16.45
C ARG A 20 3.72 -2.10 -16.46
N THR A 21 3.73 -3.26 -15.81
CA THR A 21 2.51 -4.06 -15.63
C THR A 21 1.86 -3.74 -14.28
N TYR A 22 0.55 -3.55 -14.28
CA TYR A 22 -0.25 -3.47 -13.06
C TYR A 22 -1.52 -4.32 -13.18
N TYR A 23 -2.10 -4.61 -12.05
CA TYR A 23 -3.33 -5.38 -11.91
C TYR A 23 -4.33 -4.55 -11.13
N VAL A 24 -5.62 -4.65 -11.46
CA VAL A 24 -6.67 -3.89 -10.80
C VAL A 24 -7.95 -4.70 -10.64
N SER A 25 -8.58 -4.58 -9.49
CA SER A 25 -9.89 -5.14 -9.16
C SER A 25 -10.72 -4.13 -8.39
N GLY A 26 -12.04 -4.38 -8.31
CA GLY A 26 -12.95 -3.50 -7.57
C GLY A 26 -14.42 -3.83 -7.80
N PRO A 27 -15.34 -2.95 -7.39
CA PRO A 27 -16.78 -3.15 -7.52
C PRO A 27 -17.18 -3.30 -8.99
N LYS A 28 -18.03 -4.28 -9.28
CA LYS A 28 -18.56 -4.52 -10.64
C LYS A 28 -19.67 -3.55 -11.01
N HIS A 29 -20.43 -3.09 -10.02
CA HIS A 29 -21.57 -2.19 -10.21
C HIS A 29 -21.51 -1.06 -9.19
N LEU A 30 -21.60 0.16 -9.66
CA LEU A 30 -21.63 1.37 -8.86
C LEU A 30 -22.89 2.19 -9.22
N ALA A 31 -23.42 2.90 -8.26
CA ALA A 31 -24.50 3.84 -8.52
C ALA A 31 -23.99 5.04 -9.34
N PRO A 32 -24.83 5.69 -10.15
CA PRO A 32 -24.43 6.91 -10.87
C PRO A 32 -23.84 7.95 -9.90
N GLY A 33 -22.64 8.46 -10.23
CA GLY A 33 -21.93 9.46 -9.42
C GLY A 33 -21.23 8.92 -8.17
N GLU A 34 -21.36 7.64 -7.86
CA GLU A 34 -20.66 7.04 -6.72
C GLU A 34 -19.15 6.96 -6.97
N LYS A 35 -18.37 7.42 -5.99
CA LYS A 35 -16.90 7.31 -5.98
C LYS A 35 -16.45 6.41 -4.84
N CYS A 36 -15.46 5.56 -5.12
CA CYS A 36 -14.95 4.55 -4.21
C CYS A 36 -13.48 4.83 -3.81
N PRO A 37 -13.06 4.38 -2.62
CA PRO A 37 -11.65 4.40 -2.24
C PRO A 37 -10.77 3.56 -3.18
N LEU A 38 -9.46 3.85 -3.16
CA LEU A 38 -8.43 3.07 -3.85
C LEU A 38 -7.35 2.63 -2.87
N ILE A 39 -6.96 1.36 -2.94
CA ILE A 39 -5.74 0.85 -2.30
C ILE A 39 -4.70 0.58 -3.39
N ILE A 40 -3.52 1.18 -3.29
CA ILE A 40 -2.34 0.77 -4.06
C ILE A 40 -1.55 -0.21 -3.21
N ALA A 41 -1.37 -1.44 -3.71
CA ALA A 41 -0.79 -2.54 -2.95
C ALA A 41 0.58 -2.98 -3.51
N PHE A 42 1.52 -3.30 -2.60
CA PHE A 42 2.90 -3.65 -2.92
C PHE A 42 3.22 -5.04 -2.37
N HIS A 43 3.62 -5.94 -3.26
CA HIS A 43 3.98 -7.32 -2.90
C HIS A 43 5.33 -7.41 -2.18
N GLY A 44 5.56 -8.50 -1.45
CA GLY A 44 6.86 -8.82 -0.86
C GLY A 44 7.85 -9.38 -1.86
N SER A 45 9.09 -9.57 -1.42
CA SER A 45 10.16 -10.19 -2.21
C SER A 45 9.73 -11.52 -2.81
N GLY A 46 9.99 -11.72 -4.10
CA GLY A 46 9.59 -12.92 -4.84
C GLY A 46 8.10 -12.98 -5.21
N GLY A 47 7.30 -12.00 -4.77
CA GLY A 47 5.87 -11.91 -5.04
C GLY A 47 5.52 -11.38 -6.43
N ASP A 48 4.22 -11.13 -6.62
CA ASP A 48 3.67 -10.56 -7.85
C ASP A 48 2.43 -9.72 -7.55
N GLY A 49 2.23 -8.66 -8.32
CA GLY A 49 1.06 -7.79 -8.17
C GLY A 49 -0.27 -8.50 -8.42
N ALA A 50 -0.30 -9.53 -9.30
CA ALA A 50 -1.50 -10.33 -9.54
C ALA A 50 -1.95 -11.07 -8.28
N MET A 51 -1.02 -11.73 -7.59
CA MET A 51 -1.32 -12.41 -6.32
C MET A 51 -1.80 -11.41 -5.25
N MET A 52 -1.20 -10.23 -5.21
CA MET A 52 -1.61 -9.20 -4.27
C MET A 52 -3.06 -8.78 -4.51
N VAL A 53 -3.41 -8.44 -5.76
CA VAL A 53 -4.78 -8.02 -6.10
C VAL A 53 -5.78 -9.16 -5.90
N ASP A 54 -5.45 -10.41 -6.25
CA ASP A 54 -6.35 -11.55 -6.09
C ASP A 54 -6.75 -11.76 -4.63
N ASN A 55 -5.80 -11.64 -3.69
CA ASN A 55 -6.08 -11.75 -2.25
C ASN A 55 -6.94 -10.60 -1.70
N TRP A 56 -6.97 -9.45 -2.37
CA TRP A 56 -7.81 -8.32 -1.99
C TRP A 56 -9.16 -8.29 -2.71
N ALA A 57 -9.29 -8.95 -3.87
CA ALA A 57 -10.40 -8.76 -4.80
C ALA A 57 -11.79 -9.03 -4.18
N LYS A 58 -11.91 -10.10 -3.37
CA LYS A 58 -13.17 -10.45 -2.70
C LYS A 58 -13.60 -9.36 -1.71
N LEU A 59 -12.66 -8.87 -0.91
CA LEU A 59 -12.91 -7.81 0.06
C LEU A 59 -13.22 -6.49 -0.66
N ALA A 60 -12.48 -6.16 -1.73
CA ALA A 60 -12.69 -4.96 -2.54
C ALA A 60 -14.10 -4.90 -3.15
N GLN A 61 -14.59 -6.02 -3.66
CA GLN A 61 -15.95 -6.11 -4.18
C GLN A 61 -17.02 -5.94 -3.07
N LYS A 62 -16.82 -6.62 -1.94
CA LYS A 62 -17.75 -6.57 -0.80
C LYS A 62 -17.82 -5.19 -0.17
N GLU A 63 -16.69 -4.58 0.08
CA GLU A 63 -16.56 -3.31 0.81
C GLU A 63 -16.52 -2.08 -0.12
N ARG A 64 -16.66 -2.30 -1.44
CA ARG A 64 -16.81 -1.26 -2.48
C ARG A 64 -15.62 -0.31 -2.57
N PHE A 65 -14.42 -0.84 -2.72
CA PHE A 65 -13.21 -0.08 -3.04
C PHE A 65 -12.45 -0.71 -4.22
N PHE A 66 -11.59 0.06 -4.86
CA PHE A 66 -10.66 -0.45 -5.87
C PHE A 66 -9.35 -0.85 -5.19
N VAL A 67 -8.72 -1.89 -5.72
CA VAL A 67 -7.35 -2.27 -5.37
C VAL A 67 -6.53 -2.40 -6.63
N ALA A 68 -5.36 -1.79 -6.66
CA ALA A 68 -4.40 -1.94 -7.75
C ALA A 68 -3.02 -2.31 -7.19
N ALA A 69 -2.27 -3.11 -7.93
CA ALA A 69 -0.91 -3.47 -7.57
C ALA A 69 0.01 -3.46 -8.80
N LEU A 70 1.17 -2.83 -8.64
CA LEU A 70 2.26 -2.88 -9.61
C LEU A 70 3.03 -4.19 -9.49
N LYS A 71 3.65 -4.59 -10.59
CA LYS A 71 4.78 -5.51 -10.57
C LYS A 71 6.06 -4.70 -10.44
N SER A 72 6.89 -4.97 -9.40
CA SER A 72 8.20 -4.33 -9.27
C SER A 72 9.13 -4.67 -10.44
N LEU A 73 10.07 -3.81 -10.75
CA LEU A 73 11.11 -4.11 -11.77
C LEU A 73 12.02 -5.23 -11.30
N ASP A 74 12.56 -5.11 -10.11
CA ASP A 74 13.27 -6.20 -9.45
C ASP A 74 12.27 -7.05 -8.66
N ARG A 75 12.14 -8.31 -9.02
CA ARG A 75 11.26 -9.26 -8.34
C ARG A 75 11.47 -9.32 -6.81
N TRP A 76 12.70 -9.04 -6.36
CA TRP A 76 13.07 -9.21 -4.97
C TRP A 76 12.96 -7.93 -4.13
N ASN A 77 12.85 -6.78 -4.81
CA ASN A 77 12.91 -5.51 -4.12
C ASN A 77 12.10 -4.41 -4.82
N TRP A 78 11.78 -3.36 -4.08
CA TRP A 78 11.23 -2.11 -4.57
C TRP A 78 12.32 -1.05 -4.49
N THR A 79 12.61 -0.40 -5.60
CA THR A 79 13.70 0.57 -5.69
C THR A 79 13.20 1.97 -5.98
N ILE A 80 13.82 2.95 -5.33
CA ILE A 80 13.64 4.36 -5.65
C ILE A 80 14.93 4.81 -6.36
N PRO A 81 14.83 5.47 -7.55
CA PRO A 81 13.63 6.06 -8.14
C PRO A 81 12.76 5.13 -9.01
N ALA A 82 13.24 3.98 -9.45
CA ALA A 82 12.62 3.19 -10.53
C ALA A 82 11.20 2.69 -10.25
N ASP A 83 10.85 2.36 -9.01
CA ASP A 83 9.49 2.02 -8.57
C ASP A 83 8.87 3.16 -7.73
N GLY A 84 9.52 4.32 -7.68
CA GLY A 84 9.34 5.37 -6.69
C GLY A 84 8.06 6.19 -6.82
N PRO A 85 8.04 7.35 -6.13
CA PRO A 85 6.85 8.18 -6.04
C PRO A 85 6.23 8.52 -7.38
N ASP A 86 7.04 8.90 -8.38
CA ASP A 86 6.56 9.33 -9.70
C ASP A 86 5.76 8.25 -10.43
N LEU A 87 6.25 7.00 -10.41
CA LEU A 87 5.54 5.87 -11.02
C LEU A 87 4.19 5.62 -10.33
N VAL A 88 4.18 5.64 -8.99
CA VAL A 88 2.96 5.38 -8.22
C VAL A 88 1.96 6.52 -8.38
N HIS A 89 2.43 7.77 -8.43
CA HIS A 89 1.59 8.92 -8.76
C HIS A 89 0.98 8.77 -10.16
N LYS A 90 1.79 8.48 -11.17
CA LYS A 90 1.33 8.26 -12.55
C LYS A 90 0.29 7.14 -12.67
N LEU A 91 0.51 6.02 -11.97
CA LEU A 91 -0.48 4.94 -11.89
C LEU A 91 -1.78 5.43 -11.27
N THR A 92 -1.69 6.15 -10.15
CA THR A 92 -2.85 6.64 -9.41
C THR A 92 -3.68 7.59 -10.26
N GLU A 93 -3.04 8.56 -10.94
CA GLU A 93 -3.72 9.50 -11.84
C GLU A 93 -4.38 8.77 -13.02
N ALA A 94 -3.70 7.78 -13.61
CA ALA A 94 -4.28 6.97 -14.68
C ALA A 94 -5.52 6.18 -14.22
N LEU A 95 -5.53 5.69 -12.97
CA LEU A 95 -6.67 4.99 -12.39
C LEU A 95 -7.82 5.96 -12.06
N VAL A 96 -7.52 7.13 -11.49
CA VAL A 96 -8.52 8.17 -11.18
C VAL A 96 -9.21 8.68 -12.46
N ALA A 97 -8.47 8.79 -13.57
CA ALA A 97 -9.03 9.19 -14.86
C ALA A 97 -9.95 8.12 -15.49
N LYS A 98 -9.74 6.84 -15.18
CA LYS A 98 -10.48 5.70 -15.77
C LYS A 98 -11.60 5.15 -14.91
N LEU A 99 -11.51 5.30 -13.60
CA LEU A 99 -12.38 4.67 -12.61
C LEU A 99 -12.98 5.73 -11.67
N PRO A 100 -14.17 5.51 -11.14
CA PRO A 100 -14.82 6.44 -10.22
C PRO A 100 -14.18 6.37 -8.82
N ILE A 101 -12.95 6.85 -8.72
CA ILE A 101 -12.16 6.86 -7.50
C ILE A 101 -12.37 8.18 -6.76
N ASP A 102 -12.50 8.09 -5.43
CA ASP A 102 -12.45 9.22 -4.53
C ASP A 102 -11.00 9.56 -4.20
N SER A 103 -10.47 10.60 -4.80
CA SER A 103 -9.07 11.02 -4.62
C SER A 103 -8.71 11.44 -3.19
N SER A 104 -9.70 11.73 -2.33
CA SER A 104 -9.45 11.96 -0.91
C SER A 104 -9.24 10.68 -0.11
N ARG A 105 -9.52 9.49 -0.69
CA ARG A 105 -9.44 8.18 -0.04
C ARG A 105 -8.56 7.22 -0.83
N ILE A 106 -7.32 7.61 -1.06
CA ILE A 106 -6.29 6.77 -1.68
C ILE A 106 -5.32 6.31 -0.59
N TYR A 107 -5.13 5.01 -0.49
CA TYR A 107 -4.37 4.36 0.58
C TYR A 107 -3.24 3.51 0.01
N LEU A 108 -2.23 3.28 0.84
CA LEU A 108 -1.17 2.31 0.53
C LEU A 108 -1.30 1.07 1.41
N PHE A 109 -1.05 -0.08 0.81
CA PHE A 109 -0.85 -1.33 1.52
C PHE A 109 0.44 -2.00 1.04
N GLY A 110 1.20 -2.63 1.94
CA GLY A 110 2.40 -3.36 1.57
C GLY A 110 2.64 -4.59 2.44
N GLN A 111 3.33 -5.58 1.88
CA GLN A 111 3.75 -6.78 2.58
C GLN A 111 5.27 -6.94 2.47
N SER A 112 5.98 -7.21 3.60
CA SER A 112 7.44 -7.47 3.62
C SER A 112 8.25 -6.34 2.96
N ALA A 113 9.00 -6.60 1.90
CA ALA A 113 9.70 -5.55 1.14
C ALA A 113 8.75 -4.45 0.66
N GLY A 114 7.54 -4.82 0.19
CA GLY A 114 6.49 -3.88 -0.16
C GLY A 114 5.96 -3.08 1.03
N ALA A 115 6.03 -3.62 2.26
CA ALA A 115 5.66 -2.90 3.47
C ALA A 115 6.65 -1.76 3.78
N VAL A 116 7.94 -2.05 3.72
CA VAL A 116 8.99 -1.02 3.91
C VAL A 116 8.85 0.08 2.85
N PHE A 117 8.62 -0.33 1.59
CA PHE A 117 8.40 0.61 0.50
C PHE A 117 7.15 1.47 0.71
N ALA A 118 6.00 0.87 1.08
CA ALA A 118 4.75 1.60 1.33
C ALA A 118 4.88 2.61 2.49
N LEU A 119 5.59 2.24 3.56
CA LEU A 119 5.87 3.15 4.68
C LEU A 119 6.70 4.36 4.22
N ARG A 120 7.77 4.13 3.48
CA ARG A 120 8.62 5.21 2.94
C ARG A 120 7.84 6.10 1.99
N LEU A 121 7.18 5.50 1.00
CA LEU A 121 6.37 6.23 0.02
C LEU A 121 5.28 7.07 0.68
N GLY A 122 4.54 6.49 1.64
CA GLY A 122 3.48 7.20 2.34
C GLY A 122 4.00 8.40 3.14
N LEU A 123 5.18 8.31 3.74
CA LEU A 123 5.80 9.43 4.46
C LEU A 123 6.31 10.51 3.50
N LEU A 124 6.95 10.12 2.40
CA LEU A 124 7.39 11.04 1.35
C LEU A 124 6.20 11.80 0.74
N GLU A 125 5.12 11.07 0.41
CA GLU A 125 3.91 11.62 -0.21
C GLU A 125 2.75 11.76 0.79
N SER A 126 3.04 12.17 2.01
CA SER A 126 2.07 12.22 3.10
C SER A 126 0.89 13.17 2.87
N GLN A 127 0.98 14.10 1.92
CA GLN A 127 -0.13 14.98 1.51
C GLN A 127 -0.97 14.37 0.36
N TYR A 128 -0.51 13.29 -0.24
CA TYR A 128 -1.20 12.65 -1.37
C TYR A 128 -2.00 11.41 -0.95
N PHE A 129 -1.47 10.59 -0.04
CA PHE A 129 -2.14 9.39 0.45
C PHE A 129 -2.87 9.64 1.77
N ALA A 130 -4.09 9.12 1.93
CA ALA A 130 -4.89 9.34 3.13
C ALA A 130 -4.38 8.58 4.36
N ALA A 131 -3.93 7.34 4.19
CA ALA A 131 -3.35 6.49 5.24
C ALA A 131 -2.51 5.35 4.64
N VAL A 132 -1.72 4.70 5.49
CA VAL A 132 -0.91 3.52 5.15
C VAL A 132 -1.20 2.39 6.13
N ALA A 133 -1.43 1.18 5.63
CA ALA A 133 -1.43 -0.05 6.42
C ALA A 133 -0.43 -1.03 5.82
N VAL A 134 0.33 -1.73 6.64
CA VAL A 134 1.33 -2.70 6.15
C VAL A 134 1.31 -3.98 6.98
N HIS A 135 1.75 -5.08 6.35
CA HIS A 135 1.96 -6.34 7.03
C HIS A 135 3.41 -6.79 6.96
N ALA A 136 3.93 -7.29 8.08
CA ALA A 136 5.26 -7.91 8.19
C ALA A 136 6.38 -7.01 7.63
N GLY A 137 6.40 -5.75 8.06
CA GLY A 137 7.43 -4.78 7.69
C GLY A 137 7.61 -3.69 8.73
N SER A 138 8.82 -3.18 8.85
CA SER A 138 9.20 -2.08 9.73
C SER A 138 10.50 -1.44 9.21
N PHE A 139 10.86 -0.29 9.72
CA PHE A 139 12.14 0.33 9.38
C PHE A 139 13.32 -0.40 9.98
N ARG A 140 14.41 -0.50 9.22
CA ARG A 140 15.62 -1.24 9.58
C ARG A 140 16.90 -0.42 9.40
N THR A 141 16.90 0.50 8.45
CA THR A 141 18.09 1.29 8.10
C THR A 141 17.94 2.74 8.55
N TRP A 142 19.05 3.44 8.70
CA TRP A 142 19.03 4.87 8.96
C TRP A 142 18.22 5.63 7.90
N ALA A 143 18.36 5.26 6.63
CA ALA A 143 17.61 5.88 5.53
C ALA A 143 16.09 5.70 5.66
N ASP A 144 15.63 4.54 6.15
CA ASP A 144 14.21 4.34 6.42
C ASP A 144 13.70 5.29 7.51
N PHE A 145 14.42 5.37 8.63
CA PHE A 145 14.08 6.26 9.74
C PHE A 145 14.14 7.75 9.37
N ALA A 146 15.05 8.13 8.47
CA ALA A 146 15.15 9.51 7.99
C ALA A 146 13.89 9.99 7.27
N THR A 147 13.16 9.09 6.58
CA THR A 147 11.92 9.45 5.88
C THR A 147 10.82 9.95 6.81
N VAL A 148 10.87 9.60 8.11
CA VAL A 148 9.90 10.08 9.11
C VAL A 148 9.90 11.60 9.23
N GLN A 149 11.08 12.23 9.10
CA GLN A 149 11.24 13.68 9.18
C GLN A 149 10.77 14.41 7.90
N MET A 150 10.60 13.65 6.80
CA MET A 150 10.17 14.21 5.52
C MET A 150 8.66 14.35 5.42
N ALA A 151 7.89 13.72 6.32
CA ALA A 151 6.43 13.76 6.30
C ALA A 151 5.90 15.17 6.58
N ARG A 152 5.25 15.78 5.57
CA ARG A 152 4.65 17.11 5.66
C ARG A 152 3.28 17.11 6.35
N ARG A 153 2.59 15.99 6.35
CA ARG A 153 1.34 15.74 7.05
C ARG A 153 1.50 14.57 8.02
N LYS A 154 0.78 14.60 9.13
CA LYS A 154 0.75 13.50 10.09
C LYS A 154 -0.11 12.36 9.54
N LEU A 155 0.49 11.56 8.66
CA LEU A 155 -0.11 10.44 7.96
C LEU A 155 -0.46 9.30 8.95
N PRO A 156 -1.72 8.82 9.02
CA PRO A 156 -2.06 7.64 9.83
C PRO A 156 -1.38 6.37 9.31
N VAL A 157 -0.78 5.60 10.22
CA VAL A 157 -0.04 4.38 9.90
C VAL A 157 -0.47 3.22 10.79
N LEU A 158 -0.76 2.06 10.19
CA LEU A 158 -0.94 0.78 10.87
C LEU A 158 0.12 -0.22 10.42
N ILE A 159 0.82 -0.84 11.38
CA ILE A 159 1.71 -1.98 11.13
C ILE A 159 1.09 -3.23 11.74
N ILE A 160 0.71 -4.19 10.89
CA ILE A 160 0.24 -5.51 11.29
C ILE A 160 1.45 -6.45 11.24
N SER A 161 1.73 -7.19 12.31
CA SER A 161 2.86 -8.13 12.33
C SER A 161 2.56 -9.34 13.20
N GLY A 162 3.19 -10.47 12.89
CA GLY A 162 3.15 -11.65 13.72
C GLY A 162 4.09 -11.53 14.94
N ASP A 163 3.69 -12.12 16.07
CA ASP A 163 4.53 -12.21 17.28
C ASP A 163 5.77 -13.11 17.07
N ARG A 164 5.75 -13.95 16.03
CA ARG A 164 6.80 -14.91 15.66
C ARG A 164 7.49 -14.58 14.33
N ASP A 165 7.35 -13.36 13.82
CA ASP A 165 8.03 -12.95 12.59
C ASP A 165 9.55 -12.86 12.82
N PRO A 166 10.37 -13.73 12.19
CA PRO A 166 11.82 -13.72 12.39
C PRO A 166 12.53 -12.64 11.57
N ILE A 167 11.85 -12.06 10.57
CA ILE A 167 12.41 -11.05 9.66
C ILE A 167 12.15 -9.65 10.19
N PHE A 168 10.91 -9.39 10.64
CA PHE A 168 10.47 -8.13 11.24
C PHE A 168 9.89 -8.39 12.64
N PRO A 169 10.77 -8.65 13.63
CA PRO A 169 10.34 -9.00 14.96
C PRO A 169 9.58 -7.85 15.65
N PRO A 170 8.70 -8.12 16.62
CA PRO A 170 7.90 -7.10 17.32
C PRO A 170 8.72 -5.92 17.86
N ALA A 171 9.96 -6.14 18.24
CA ALA A 171 10.86 -5.08 18.71
C ALA A 171 11.16 -4.04 17.61
N SER A 172 11.38 -4.46 16.35
CA SER A 172 11.61 -3.54 15.23
C SER A 172 10.35 -2.76 14.86
N VAL A 173 9.20 -3.41 14.95
CA VAL A 173 7.89 -2.74 14.76
C VAL A 173 7.68 -1.69 15.83
N LYS A 174 7.91 -2.02 17.10
CA LYS A 174 7.80 -1.08 18.22
C LYS A 174 8.71 0.13 18.06
N SER A 175 9.96 -0.07 17.61
CA SER A 175 10.91 1.01 17.36
C SER A 175 10.41 1.95 16.24
N THR A 176 9.91 1.38 15.14
CA THR A 176 9.34 2.15 14.02
C THR A 176 8.15 3.00 14.47
N ILE A 177 7.21 2.40 15.20
CA ILE A 177 6.04 3.09 15.75
C ILE A 177 6.46 4.22 16.69
N ALA A 178 7.37 3.94 17.64
CA ALA A 178 7.83 4.95 18.59
C ALA A 178 8.50 6.15 17.90
N THR A 179 9.29 5.90 16.85
CA THR A 179 9.92 6.98 16.07
C THR A 179 8.89 7.86 15.36
N MET A 180 7.85 7.25 14.77
CA MET A 180 6.76 7.99 14.13
C MET A 180 5.97 8.81 15.15
N GLN A 181 5.62 8.21 16.29
CA GLN A 181 4.88 8.87 17.37
C GLN A 181 5.66 10.04 17.98
N ALA A 182 6.98 9.92 18.11
CA ALA A 182 7.84 10.97 18.65
C ALA A 182 7.77 12.29 17.85
N VAL A 183 7.41 12.21 16.56
CA VAL A 183 7.18 13.39 15.70
C VAL A 183 5.69 13.68 15.48
N GLY A 184 4.80 13.04 16.25
CA GLY A 184 3.34 13.26 16.21
C GLY A 184 2.62 12.58 15.03
N ILE A 185 3.23 11.61 14.36
CA ILE A 185 2.56 10.78 13.36
C ILE A 185 1.69 9.75 14.11
N PRO A 186 0.36 9.66 13.82
CA PRO A 186 -0.52 8.69 14.45
C PRO A 186 -0.23 7.30 13.89
N ALA A 187 0.66 6.59 14.56
CA ALA A 187 1.10 5.25 14.19
C ALA A 187 0.71 4.25 15.27
N GLU A 188 0.18 3.11 14.85
CA GLU A 188 -0.21 2.02 15.73
C GLU A 188 0.22 0.66 15.16
N SER A 189 0.32 -0.35 16.02
CA SER A 189 0.60 -1.72 15.61
C SER A 189 -0.51 -2.66 16.05
N PHE A 190 -0.76 -3.70 15.25
CA PHE A 190 -1.60 -4.82 15.59
C PHE A 190 -0.77 -6.11 15.51
N ILE A 191 -0.58 -6.76 16.65
CA ILE A 191 0.17 -8.02 16.72
C ILE A 191 -0.80 -9.19 16.56
N VAL A 192 -0.47 -10.10 15.65
CA VAL A 192 -1.20 -11.35 15.40
C VAL A 192 -0.50 -12.46 16.15
N ASP A 193 -1.18 -13.04 17.14
CA ASP A 193 -0.65 -14.12 17.95
C ASP A 193 -0.37 -15.37 17.11
N TRP A 194 0.72 -16.06 17.39
CA TRP A 194 1.14 -17.30 16.74
C TRP A 194 1.37 -17.17 15.23
N HIS A 195 1.54 -15.95 14.73
CA HIS A 195 1.76 -15.67 13.33
C HIS A 195 3.22 -15.33 13.04
N ASP A 196 3.70 -15.80 11.90
CA ASP A 196 5.03 -15.52 11.37
C ASP A 196 4.99 -14.51 10.21
N HIS A 197 5.96 -14.60 9.30
CA HIS A 197 6.10 -13.71 8.13
C HIS A 197 5.11 -13.99 6.99
N ARG A 198 4.36 -15.12 7.01
CA ARG A 198 3.62 -15.65 5.88
C ARG A 198 2.26 -14.97 5.67
N TYR A 199 2.25 -13.84 4.97
CA TYR A 199 1.06 -13.06 4.66
C TYR A 199 -0.09 -13.90 4.07
N TYR A 200 0.21 -14.69 3.02
CA TYR A 200 -0.83 -15.42 2.27
C TYR A 200 -1.56 -16.48 3.10
N ALA A 201 -1.00 -16.92 4.21
CA ALA A 201 -1.65 -17.85 5.13
C ALA A 201 -2.86 -17.23 5.86
N LEU A 202 -2.84 -15.92 6.08
CA LEU A 202 -3.86 -15.16 6.81
C LEU A 202 -4.32 -13.89 6.04
N ALA A 203 -4.17 -13.88 4.71
CA ALA A 203 -4.42 -12.69 3.90
C ALA A 203 -5.82 -12.10 4.12
N ASP A 204 -6.87 -12.92 4.19
CA ASP A 204 -8.24 -12.45 4.40
C ASP A 204 -8.40 -11.65 5.70
N SER A 205 -7.85 -12.14 6.81
CA SER A 205 -7.95 -11.49 8.13
C SER A 205 -7.05 -10.26 8.23
N ILE A 206 -5.85 -10.32 7.65
CA ILE A 206 -4.92 -9.20 7.60
C ILE A 206 -5.51 -8.06 6.76
N ASN A 207 -6.05 -8.38 5.58
CA ASN A 207 -6.69 -7.41 4.69
C ASN A 207 -7.93 -6.78 5.32
N ALA A 208 -8.77 -7.57 6.01
CA ALA A 208 -9.92 -7.05 6.73
C ALA A 208 -9.49 -6.06 7.82
N ARG A 209 -8.44 -6.39 8.60
CA ARG A 209 -7.91 -5.49 9.64
C ARG A 209 -7.31 -4.21 9.03
N ALA A 210 -6.54 -4.34 7.94
CA ALA A 210 -6.00 -3.20 7.23
C ALA A 210 -7.11 -2.29 6.70
N TRP A 211 -8.16 -2.87 6.10
CA TRP A 211 -9.31 -2.12 5.60
C TRP A 211 -10.07 -1.40 6.73
N GLU A 212 -10.33 -2.07 7.84
CA GLU A 212 -10.96 -1.45 9.02
C GLU A 212 -10.23 -0.21 9.53
N PHE A 213 -8.91 -0.19 9.42
CA PHE A 213 -8.10 0.98 9.74
C PHE A 213 -8.20 2.03 8.62
N LEU A 214 -7.87 1.66 7.38
CA LEU A 214 -7.78 2.58 6.25
C LEU A 214 -9.07 3.36 6.01
N ARG A 215 -10.22 2.68 6.01
CA ARG A 215 -11.54 3.28 5.71
C ARG A 215 -11.97 4.42 6.64
N LYS A 216 -11.32 4.58 7.78
CA LYS A 216 -11.59 5.65 8.77
C LYS A 216 -10.92 6.97 8.39
N HIS A 217 -10.03 6.97 7.42
CA HIS A 217 -9.19 8.10 7.08
C HIS A 217 -9.52 8.66 5.69
N SER A 218 -9.50 9.97 5.59
CA SER A 218 -9.59 10.70 4.32
C SER A 218 -8.76 11.98 4.42
N LEU A 219 -8.33 12.48 3.27
CA LEU A 219 -7.72 13.80 3.20
C LEU A 219 -8.80 14.87 3.38
N THR A 220 -8.51 15.87 4.17
CA THR A 220 -9.37 17.05 4.38
C THR A 220 -9.07 18.18 3.39
N ALA A 221 -7.94 18.08 2.69
CA ALA A 221 -7.51 18.99 1.65
C ALA A 221 -7.34 18.23 0.32
N THR A 222 -7.30 18.96 -0.79
CA THR A 222 -6.97 18.39 -2.10
C THR A 222 -5.65 17.64 -2.05
N PRO A 223 -5.56 16.40 -2.56
CA PRO A 223 -4.32 15.65 -2.61
C PRO A 223 -3.22 16.45 -3.28
N ARG A 224 -2.05 16.45 -2.67
CA ARG A 224 -0.89 17.15 -3.19
C ARG A 224 0.29 16.19 -3.28
N TYR A 225 0.74 15.95 -4.50
CA TYR A 225 1.94 15.21 -4.80
C TYR A 225 3.17 16.10 -4.66
N GLU A 226 4.21 15.61 -3.96
CA GLU A 226 5.49 16.30 -3.81
C GLU A 226 6.49 15.66 -4.78
N VAL A 227 7.06 16.47 -5.67
CA VAL A 227 8.17 16.01 -6.51
C VAL A 227 9.43 15.97 -5.65
N TYR A 228 9.80 14.80 -5.15
CA TYR A 228 11.10 14.61 -4.53
C TYR A 228 12.14 14.37 -5.63
N ALA A 229 12.93 15.38 -5.95
CA ALA A 229 14.19 15.18 -6.65
C ALA A 229 15.11 14.40 -5.70
N LEU A 230 15.08 13.08 -5.83
CA LEU A 230 16.06 12.23 -5.18
C LEU A 230 17.38 12.38 -5.96
N GLN A 231 18.21 13.35 -5.50
CA GLN A 231 19.59 13.48 -5.93
C GLN A 231 20.44 12.33 -5.40
#